data_ec9f5c87b1cff8809f94a2683ab9b5cd
#
_entry.id   ec9f5c87b1cff8809f94a2683ab9b5cd
#
_cell.length_a   1.000
_cell.length_b   1.000
_cell.length_c   1.000
_cell.angle_alpha   90.00
_cell.angle_beta   90.00
_cell.angle_gamma   90.00
#
_symmetry.space_group_name_H-M   'P 1'
#
loop_
_entity.id
_entity.type
_entity.pdbx_description
1 polymer ?
#
loop_
_entity_poly.entity_id
_entity_poly.type
_entity_poly.pdbx_seq_one_letter_code
_entity_poly.pdbx_strand_id
1 'polypeptide(L)'
;MLYDKEIREPLFDYLEERFGKVRIIEEKIMGRSRADIIMIMPDSIVGIEIKSDADTYERLKRQVRDYDKFCDKNYIVVGKSHEKNVEKHIPKHWGILVIRKMDGKIVIEEQRELQENPKLKMEWQIRFMWRPELNHILELNHLPRYKQKSKAFVQQKLLEKVDKETLKLQMCEELFERDYTLWDEMMEEYQRK
;
A
#
# COMPACT_ATOMS: atom_id res chain seq x y z
N MET A 1 9.90 -23.21 10.40
CA MET A 1 9.13 -22.72 9.23
C MET A 1 8.17 -21.68 9.77
N LEU A 2 8.16 -20.49 9.22
CA LEU A 2 7.25 -19.40 9.56
C LEU A 2 6.13 -19.30 8.53
N TYR A 3 4.90 -19.16 9.00
CA TYR A 3 3.74 -18.96 8.15
C TYR A 3 3.29 -17.49 8.17
N ASP A 4 2.58 -17.05 7.16
CA ASP A 4 2.11 -15.66 6.99
C ASP A 4 1.42 -15.09 8.25
N LYS A 5 0.54 -15.87 8.89
CA LYS A 5 -0.16 -15.47 10.12
C LYS A 5 0.76 -15.17 11.31
N GLU A 6 1.91 -15.86 11.41
CA GLU A 6 2.88 -15.62 12.48
C GLU A 6 3.72 -14.36 12.22
N ILE A 7 3.76 -13.89 10.98
CA ILE A 7 4.56 -12.75 10.52
C ILE A 7 3.84 -11.42 10.76
N ARG A 8 2.52 -11.35 10.55
CA ARG A 8 1.77 -10.09 10.44
C ARG A 8 1.84 -9.23 11.70
N GLU A 9 1.44 -9.74 12.87
CA GLU A 9 1.44 -8.93 14.10
C GLU A 9 2.84 -8.41 14.47
N PRO A 10 3.91 -9.24 14.53
CA PRO A 10 5.25 -8.73 14.78
C PRO A 10 5.74 -7.73 13.74
N LEU A 11 5.29 -7.87 12.48
CA LEU A 11 5.60 -6.93 11.43
C LEU A 11 4.91 -5.58 11.66
N PHE A 12 3.65 -5.57 12.10
CA PHE A 12 2.94 -4.34 12.41
C PHE A 12 3.61 -3.57 13.54
N ASP A 13 3.96 -4.25 14.63
CA ASP A 13 4.71 -3.67 15.75
C ASP A 13 6.04 -3.05 15.27
N TYR A 14 6.79 -3.78 14.45
CA TYR A 14 8.03 -3.29 13.86
C TYR A 14 7.84 -2.04 13.00
N LEU A 15 6.81 -2.02 12.15
CA LEU A 15 6.53 -0.90 11.26
C LEU A 15 6.11 0.35 12.07
N GLU A 16 5.30 0.20 13.11
CA GLU A 16 4.91 1.30 14.01
C GLU A 16 6.11 1.82 14.80
N GLU A 17 6.96 0.96 15.33
CA GLU A 17 8.19 1.35 16.03
C GLU A 17 9.15 2.09 15.09
N ARG A 18 9.33 1.61 13.87
CA ARG A 18 10.29 2.12 12.88
C ARG A 18 9.86 3.44 12.24
N PHE A 19 8.56 3.59 11.92
CA PHE A 19 8.01 4.70 11.14
C PHE A 19 7.09 5.63 11.93
N GLY A 20 6.77 5.30 13.18
CA GLY A 20 5.87 6.07 14.02
C GLY A 20 4.41 5.91 13.62
N LYS A 21 3.68 7.02 13.53
CA LYS A 21 2.25 6.99 13.19
C LYS A 21 2.04 6.55 11.75
N VAL A 22 1.61 5.30 11.57
CA VAL A 22 1.27 4.70 10.29
C VAL A 22 -0.14 4.12 10.31
N ARG A 23 -0.77 3.95 9.14
CA ARG A 23 -1.98 3.18 9.00
C ARG A 23 -1.73 1.97 8.12
N ILE A 24 -2.10 0.80 8.61
CA ILE A 24 -1.95 -0.48 7.91
C ILE A 24 -3.29 -0.88 7.30
N ILE A 25 -3.29 -1.22 6.02
CA ILE A 25 -4.43 -1.73 5.26
C ILE A 25 -4.01 -3.07 4.66
N GLU A 26 -4.71 -4.13 5.07
CA GLU A 26 -4.42 -5.48 4.58
C GLU A 26 -5.20 -5.81 3.31
N GLU A 27 -4.66 -6.75 2.53
CA GLU A 27 -5.35 -7.42 1.41
C GLU A 27 -5.90 -6.45 0.34
N LYS A 28 -5.18 -5.36 0.06
CA LYS A 28 -5.62 -4.32 -0.88
C LYS A 28 -5.45 -4.74 -2.34
N ILE A 29 -6.53 -4.67 -3.11
CA ILE A 29 -6.47 -4.94 -4.57
C ILE A 29 -5.71 -3.82 -5.28
N MET A 30 -4.70 -4.22 -6.08
CA MET A 30 -3.87 -3.37 -6.93
C MET A 30 -3.75 -3.99 -8.33
N GLY A 31 -4.41 -3.42 -9.31
CA GLY A 31 -4.35 -3.94 -10.68
C GLY A 31 -4.83 -5.39 -10.77
N ARG A 32 -3.92 -6.32 -11.06
CA ARG A 32 -4.18 -7.76 -11.12
C ARG A 32 -3.66 -8.53 -9.91
N SER A 33 -3.07 -7.81 -8.97
CA SER A 33 -2.52 -8.37 -7.73
C SER A 33 -3.33 -7.87 -6.53
N ARG A 34 -3.15 -8.55 -5.40
CA ARG A 34 -3.62 -8.13 -4.10
C ARG A 34 -2.38 -7.94 -3.24
N ALA A 35 -2.22 -6.72 -2.72
CA ALA A 35 -1.14 -6.44 -1.78
C ALA A 35 -1.44 -7.13 -0.46
N ASP A 36 -0.44 -7.73 0.15
CA ASP A 36 -0.58 -8.27 1.50
C ASP A 36 -0.80 -7.14 2.49
N ILE A 37 -0.01 -6.06 2.38
CA ILE A 37 -0.13 -4.86 3.23
C ILE A 37 0.13 -3.61 2.39
N ILE A 38 -0.66 -2.58 2.64
CA ILE A 38 -0.38 -1.19 2.27
C ILE A 38 -0.25 -0.39 3.56
N MET A 39 0.91 0.19 3.78
CA MET A 39 1.18 1.10 4.88
C MET A 39 1.07 2.55 4.38
N ILE A 40 0.22 3.33 5.03
CA ILE A 40 0.04 4.75 4.75
C ILE A 40 0.85 5.55 5.75
N MET A 41 1.70 6.41 5.23
CA MET A 41 2.47 7.43 5.95
C MET A 41 1.92 8.82 5.61
N PRO A 42 2.32 9.88 6.33
CA PRO A 42 1.80 11.23 6.06
C PRO A 42 2.04 11.72 4.63
N ASP A 43 3.10 11.27 3.97
CA ASP A 43 3.56 11.73 2.66
C ASP A 43 3.75 10.63 1.62
N SER A 44 3.57 9.37 2.01
CA SER A 44 3.87 8.23 1.13
C SER A 44 3.01 7.00 1.39
N ILE A 45 2.83 6.21 0.35
CA ILE A 45 2.13 4.92 0.38
C ILE A 45 3.16 3.83 0.13
N VAL A 46 3.36 2.97 1.13
CA VAL A 46 4.35 1.89 1.08
C VAL A 46 3.65 0.55 0.87
N GLY A 47 4.03 -0.14 -0.18
CA GLY A 47 3.56 -1.50 -0.45
C GLY A 47 4.46 -2.53 0.23
N ILE A 48 3.87 -3.56 0.84
CA ILE A 48 4.61 -4.60 1.53
C ILE A 48 4.09 -5.97 1.08
N GLU A 49 4.97 -6.75 0.49
CA GLU A 49 4.71 -8.13 0.06
C GLU A 49 5.37 -9.09 1.03
N ILE A 50 4.65 -10.12 1.46
CA ILE A 50 5.13 -11.15 2.38
C ILE A 50 5.41 -12.45 1.61
N LYS A 51 6.57 -13.01 1.83
CA LYS A 51 6.97 -14.35 1.38
C LYS A 51 7.42 -15.19 2.56
N SER A 52 6.48 -15.91 3.13
CA SER A 52 6.75 -16.88 4.20
C SER A 52 7.68 -18.00 3.71
N ASP A 53 8.18 -18.80 4.63
CA ASP A 53 9.04 -19.94 4.26
C ASP A 53 8.35 -20.99 3.36
N ALA A 54 7.01 -20.97 3.30
CA ALA A 54 6.21 -21.91 2.50
C ALA A 54 5.88 -21.35 1.08
N ASP A 55 6.15 -20.08 0.81
CA ASP A 55 5.78 -19.43 -0.44
C ASP A 55 6.78 -19.71 -1.56
N THR A 56 6.38 -19.37 -2.80
CA THR A 56 7.22 -19.42 -3.98
C THR A 56 7.30 -18.06 -4.66
N TYR A 57 8.27 -17.87 -5.56
CA TYR A 57 8.42 -16.64 -6.35
C TYR A 57 7.62 -16.62 -7.66
N GLU A 58 6.82 -17.65 -7.94
CA GLU A 58 6.09 -17.79 -9.20
C GLU A 58 5.27 -16.55 -9.58
N ARG A 59 4.56 -15.98 -8.62
CA ARG A 59 3.72 -14.79 -8.82
C ARG A 59 4.45 -13.46 -8.62
N LEU A 60 5.65 -13.48 -8.01
CA LEU A 60 6.34 -12.27 -7.55
C LEU A 60 6.63 -11.27 -8.67
N LYS A 61 7.05 -11.75 -9.86
CA LYS A 61 7.31 -10.87 -11.01
C LYS A 61 6.10 -10.02 -11.41
N ARG A 62 4.88 -10.57 -11.29
CA ARG A 62 3.64 -9.83 -11.56
C ARG A 62 3.33 -8.87 -10.42
N GLN A 63 3.45 -9.33 -9.18
CA GLN A 63 3.24 -8.52 -7.98
C GLN A 63 4.16 -7.29 -7.99
N VAL A 64 5.45 -7.45 -8.19
CA VAL A 64 6.43 -6.35 -8.32
C VAL A 64 5.96 -5.29 -9.33
N ARG A 65 5.47 -5.69 -10.52
CA ARG A 65 4.99 -4.72 -11.53
C ARG A 65 3.75 -3.95 -11.08
N ASP A 66 2.88 -4.57 -10.30
CA ASP A 66 1.70 -3.89 -9.79
C ASP A 66 2.09 -2.97 -8.62
N TYR A 67 2.87 -3.44 -7.66
CA TYR A 67 3.39 -2.60 -6.57
C TYR A 67 4.15 -1.36 -7.10
N ASP A 68 5.02 -1.54 -8.09
CA ASP A 68 5.79 -0.44 -8.70
C ASP A 68 4.92 0.64 -9.37
N LYS A 69 3.67 0.33 -9.73
CA LYS A 69 2.76 1.33 -10.28
C LYS A 69 2.02 2.12 -9.21
N PHE A 70 1.72 1.47 -8.08
CA PHE A 70 0.79 1.99 -7.09
C PHE A 70 1.46 2.63 -5.86
N CYS A 71 2.67 2.20 -5.50
CA CYS A 71 3.29 2.56 -4.24
C CYS A 71 4.53 3.43 -4.43
N ASP A 72 4.73 4.38 -3.52
CA ASP A 72 5.90 5.27 -3.50
C ASP A 72 7.17 4.51 -3.17
N LYS A 73 7.06 3.55 -2.28
CA LYS A 73 8.15 2.68 -1.81
C LYS A 73 7.60 1.29 -1.62
N ASN A 74 8.48 0.29 -1.62
CA ASN A 74 8.05 -1.09 -1.45
C ASN A 74 9.02 -1.88 -0.57
N TYR A 75 8.48 -2.73 0.30
CA TYR A 75 9.21 -3.78 0.98
C TYR A 75 8.82 -5.16 0.46
N ILE A 76 9.78 -6.06 0.49
CA ILE A 76 9.50 -7.48 0.58
C ILE A 76 9.91 -7.98 1.95
N VAL A 77 9.04 -8.73 2.58
CA VAL A 77 9.26 -9.38 3.87
C VAL A 77 9.42 -10.86 3.62
N VAL A 78 10.55 -11.43 4.02
CA VAL A 78 10.87 -12.83 3.71
C VAL A 78 11.24 -13.63 4.94
N GLY A 79 10.83 -14.90 4.95
CA GLY A 79 11.37 -15.88 5.88
C GLY A 79 12.82 -16.27 5.54
N LYS A 80 13.47 -16.98 6.47
CA LYS A 80 14.88 -17.39 6.34
C LYS A 80 15.17 -18.18 5.05
N SER A 81 14.23 -18.97 4.56
CA SER A 81 14.39 -19.77 3.34
C SER A 81 14.61 -18.94 2.08
N HIS A 82 14.10 -17.71 2.06
CA HIS A 82 14.16 -16.81 0.92
C HIS A 82 15.30 -15.77 1.00
N GLU A 83 15.88 -15.56 2.16
CA GLU A 83 16.87 -14.52 2.46
C GLU A 83 17.98 -14.39 1.42
N LYS A 84 18.60 -15.50 1.04
CA LYS A 84 19.78 -15.50 0.13
C LYS A 84 19.45 -15.21 -1.33
N ASN A 85 18.19 -15.37 -1.74
CA ASN A 85 17.81 -15.34 -3.15
C ASN A 85 16.84 -14.21 -3.51
N VAL A 86 16.20 -13.59 -2.53
CA VAL A 86 15.15 -12.58 -2.77
C VAL A 86 15.62 -11.42 -3.63
N GLU A 87 16.85 -10.97 -3.47
CA GLU A 87 17.44 -9.86 -4.25
C GLU A 87 17.40 -10.07 -5.77
N LYS A 88 17.45 -11.32 -6.22
CA LYS A 88 17.40 -11.67 -7.66
C LYS A 88 16.01 -11.49 -8.27
N HIS A 89 14.99 -11.39 -7.43
CA HIS A 89 13.58 -11.39 -7.83
C HIS A 89 12.89 -10.04 -7.71
N ILE A 90 13.55 -9.05 -7.09
CA ILE A 90 13.00 -7.73 -6.84
C ILE A 90 13.91 -6.60 -7.35
N PRO A 91 13.37 -5.41 -7.66
CA PRO A 91 14.15 -4.24 -8.02
C PRO A 91 15.05 -3.75 -6.87
N LYS A 92 16.10 -3.01 -7.22
CA LYS A 92 17.06 -2.47 -6.23
C LYS A 92 16.44 -1.47 -5.27
N HIS A 93 15.39 -0.74 -5.69
CA HIS A 93 14.69 0.25 -4.85
C HIS A 93 13.75 -0.38 -3.80
N TRP A 94 13.47 -1.66 -3.89
CA TRP A 94 12.70 -2.36 -2.86
C TRP A 94 13.54 -2.59 -1.61
N GLY A 95 12.99 -2.30 -0.43
CA GLY A 95 13.56 -2.73 0.83
C GLY A 95 13.40 -4.23 1.06
N ILE A 96 14.22 -4.80 1.92
CA ILE A 96 14.18 -6.22 2.31
C ILE A 96 14.14 -6.30 3.83
N LEU A 97 13.07 -6.86 4.35
CA LEU A 97 12.95 -7.27 5.75
C LEU A 97 13.07 -8.80 5.84
N VAL A 98 13.95 -9.28 6.68
CA VAL A 98 14.13 -10.71 6.94
C VAL A 98 13.56 -11.05 8.30
N ILE A 99 12.65 -12.01 8.34
CA ILE A 99 12.02 -12.48 9.57
C ILE A 99 12.59 -13.83 9.97
N ARG A 100 12.97 -13.93 11.24
CA ARG A 100 13.50 -15.15 11.86
C ARG A 100 12.80 -15.42 13.17
N LYS A 101 12.66 -16.71 13.52
CA LYS A 101 12.27 -17.13 14.85
C LYS A 101 13.54 -17.53 15.61
N MET A 102 13.83 -16.81 16.69
CA MET A 102 14.98 -17.02 17.56
C MET A 102 14.49 -17.15 19.01
N ASP A 103 14.78 -18.25 19.64
CA ASP A 103 14.38 -18.55 21.04
C ASP A 103 12.88 -18.32 21.32
N GLY A 104 12.05 -18.73 20.35
CA GLY A 104 10.59 -18.59 20.41
C GLY A 104 10.05 -17.20 20.05
N LYS A 105 10.91 -16.20 19.89
CA LYS A 105 10.54 -14.82 19.50
C LYS A 105 10.74 -14.59 18.01
N ILE A 106 9.91 -13.73 17.46
CA ILE A 106 10.08 -13.21 16.10
C ILE A 106 11.06 -12.05 16.15
N VAL A 107 12.07 -12.09 15.28
CA VAL A 107 13.05 -11.02 15.08
C VAL A 107 12.96 -10.57 13.62
N ILE A 108 12.88 -9.28 13.41
CA ILE A 108 12.85 -8.64 12.08
C ILE A 108 14.14 -7.87 11.91
N GLU A 109 14.82 -8.11 10.79
CA GLU A 109 16.06 -7.45 10.43
C GLU A 109 15.89 -6.76 9.07
N GLU A 110 16.21 -5.47 8.99
CA GLU A 110 16.25 -4.74 7.74
C GLU A 110 17.57 -5.01 7.01
N GLN A 111 17.54 -5.91 6.05
CA GLN A 111 18.72 -6.26 5.23
C GLN A 111 19.01 -5.21 4.16
N ARG A 112 17.99 -4.54 3.66
CA ARG A 112 18.08 -3.45 2.70
C ARG A 112 17.00 -2.41 2.95
N GLU A 113 17.43 -1.15 3.07
CA GLU A 113 16.50 -0.04 3.21
C GLU A 113 15.68 0.17 1.93
N LEU A 114 14.43 0.58 2.11
CA LEU A 114 13.57 0.95 0.98
C LEU A 114 14.01 2.31 0.40
N GLN A 115 13.84 2.45 -0.91
CA GLN A 115 14.14 3.68 -1.62
C GLN A 115 12.91 4.14 -2.41
N GLU A 116 12.94 5.40 -2.87
CA GLU A 116 11.90 5.94 -3.75
C GLU A 116 11.75 5.08 -5.01
N ASN A 117 10.51 4.81 -5.35
CA ASN A 117 10.16 4.02 -6.52
C ASN A 117 10.11 4.88 -7.79
N PRO A 118 11.07 4.74 -8.72
CA PRO A 118 11.10 5.55 -9.95
C PRO A 118 10.00 5.20 -10.96
N LYS A 119 9.22 4.15 -10.69
CA LYS A 119 8.18 3.64 -11.60
C LYS A 119 6.76 3.97 -11.15
N LEU A 120 6.62 4.69 -10.04
CA LEU A 120 5.32 5.15 -9.56
C LEU A 120 4.55 5.90 -10.64
N LYS A 121 3.26 5.60 -10.73
CA LYS A 121 2.32 6.29 -11.61
C LYS A 121 1.15 6.82 -10.82
N MET A 122 1.07 8.14 -10.67
CA MET A 122 -0.01 8.80 -9.92
C MET A 122 -1.40 8.42 -10.44
N GLU A 123 -1.53 8.14 -11.75
CA GLU A 123 -2.77 7.69 -12.39
C GLU A 123 -3.23 6.30 -11.91
N TRP A 124 -2.30 5.50 -11.38
CA TRP A 124 -2.63 4.23 -10.75
C TRP A 124 -2.86 4.41 -9.26
N GLN A 125 -2.02 5.19 -8.60
CA GLN A 125 -2.12 5.41 -7.16
C GLN A 125 -3.44 6.06 -6.76
N ILE A 126 -3.96 7.07 -7.51
CA ILE A 126 -5.23 7.72 -7.26
C ILE A 126 -6.43 6.75 -7.30
N ARG A 127 -6.29 5.57 -7.87
CA ARG A 127 -7.34 4.55 -7.89
C ARG A 127 -7.62 3.95 -6.52
N PHE A 128 -6.70 4.10 -5.56
CA PHE A 128 -6.96 3.73 -4.17
C PHE A 128 -8.07 4.55 -3.53
N MET A 129 -8.29 5.78 -4.03
CA MET A 129 -9.29 6.70 -3.48
C MET A 129 -10.71 6.25 -3.79
N TRP A 130 -11.60 6.40 -2.83
CA TRP A 130 -13.04 6.26 -3.03
C TRP A 130 -13.64 7.56 -3.59
N ARG A 131 -14.89 7.51 -4.07
CA ARG A 131 -15.54 8.68 -4.64
C ARG A 131 -15.76 9.82 -3.62
N PRO A 132 -16.18 9.57 -2.38
CA PRO A 132 -16.28 10.60 -1.35
C PRO A 132 -14.96 11.32 -1.10
N GLU A 133 -13.85 10.59 -0.98
CA GLU A 133 -12.51 11.14 -0.79
C GLU A 133 -12.08 12.01 -1.95
N LEU A 134 -12.29 11.56 -3.19
CA LEU A 134 -12.03 12.39 -4.38
C LEU A 134 -12.87 13.66 -4.38
N ASN A 135 -14.11 13.62 -3.90
CA ASN A 135 -14.95 14.81 -3.78
C ASN A 135 -14.43 15.77 -2.71
N HIS A 136 -13.94 15.25 -1.58
CA HIS A 136 -13.31 16.07 -0.54
C HIS A 136 -12.03 16.73 -1.06
N ILE A 137 -11.17 15.99 -1.78
CA ILE A 137 -9.98 16.56 -2.42
C ILE A 137 -10.36 17.67 -3.44
N LEU A 138 -11.46 17.51 -4.21
CA LEU A 138 -11.96 18.58 -5.08
C LEU A 138 -12.33 19.84 -4.28
N GLU A 139 -12.99 19.68 -3.13
CA GLU A 139 -13.39 20.78 -2.24
C GLU A 139 -12.17 21.50 -1.64
N LEU A 140 -11.19 20.76 -1.15
CA LEU A 140 -9.93 21.31 -0.63
C LEU A 140 -9.21 22.18 -1.66
N ASN A 141 -9.34 21.85 -2.95
CA ASN A 141 -8.71 22.59 -4.05
C ASN A 141 -9.66 23.55 -4.76
N HIS A 142 -10.82 23.88 -4.20
CA HIS A 142 -11.83 24.78 -4.75
C HIS A 142 -12.29 24.41 -6.18
N LEU A 143 -12.31 23.11 -6.48
CA LEU A 143 -12.73 22.58 -7.78
C LEU A 143 -14.22 22.16 -7.77
N PRO A 144 -14.89 22.19 -8.94
CA PRO A 144 -16.28 21.72 -9.02
C PRO A 144 -16.46 20.27 -8.65
N ARG A 145 -17.54 19.91 -7.97
CA ARG A 145 -17.84 18.54 -7.51
C ARG A 145 -18.09 17.50 -8.61
N TYR A 146 -18.34 17.90 -9.85
CA TYR A 146 -18.62 17.00 -10.99
C TYR A 146 -19.63 15.89 -10.70
N LYS A 147 -20.77 16.24 -10.09
CA LYS A 147 -21.77 15.30 -9.51
C LYS A 147 -22.21 14.17 -10.47
N GLN A 148 -22.35 14.48 -11.78
CA GLN A 148 -22.83 13.53 -12.79
C GLN A 148 -21.71 12.84 -13.58
N LYS A 149 -20.46 13.02 -13.18
CA LYS A 149 -19.31 12.44 -13.89
C LYS A 149 -18.81 11.18 -13.20
N SER A 150 -18.21 10.28 -13.98
CA SER A 150 -17.64 9.05 -13.47
C SER A 150 -16.47 9.29 -12.50
N LYS A 151 -16.15 8.29 -11.68
CA LYS A 151 -14.98 8.31 -10.81
C LYS A 151 -13.69 8.59 -11.60
N ALA A 152 -13.52 7.92 -12.75
CA ALA A 152 -12.35 8.10 -13.61
C ALA A 152 -12.21 9.54 -14.13
N PHE A 153 -13.32 10.21 -14.50
CA PHE A 153 -13.32 11.61 -14.89
C PHE A 153 -12.81 12.50 -13.76
N VAL A 154 -13.28 12.29 -12.52
CA VAL A 154 -12.84 13.08 -11.38
C VAL A 154 -11.37 12.85 -11.06
N GLN A 155 -10.90 11.62 -11.12
CA GLN A 155 -9.49 11.30 -10.97
C GLN A 155 -8.63 12.05 -12.00
N GLN A 156 -9.05 12.04 -13.26
CA GLN A 156 -8.35 12.77 -14.30
C GLN A 156 -8.31 14.28 -14.02
N LYS A 157 -9.44 14.87 -13.57
CA LYS A 157 -9.49 16.31 -13.25
C LYS A 157 -8.59 16.69 -12.08
N LEU A 158 -8.46 15.86 -11.07
CA LEU A 158 -7.52 16.07 -9.97
C LEU A 158 -6.07 16.02 -10.47
N LEU A 159 -5.73 15.01 -11.27
CA LEU A 159 -4.39 14.87 -11.87
C LEU A 159 -4.00 16.02 -12.79
N GLU A 160 -4.98 16.65 -13.45
CA GLU A 160 -4.76 17.79 -14.36
C GLU A 160 -4.65 19.13 -13.62
N LYS A 161 -5.34 19.30 -12.48
CA LYS A 161 -5.58 20.62 -11.87
C LYS A 161 -4.90 20.83 -10.53
N VAL A 162 -4.52 19.76 -9.84
CA VAL A 162 -3.83 19.83 -8.56
C VAL A 162 -2.36 19.43 -8.76
N ASP A 163 -1.45 20.17 -8.16
CA ASP A 163 -0.04 19.80 -8.24
C ASP A 163 0.20 18.44 -7.56
N LYS A 164 1.26 17.74 -7.99
CA LYS A 164 1.50 16.36 -7.60
C LYS A 164 1.78 16.18 -6.10
N GLU A 165 2.50 17.12 -5.50
CA GLU A 165 2.87 17.04 -4.09
C GLU A 165 1.65 17.28 -3.21
N THR A 166 0.87 18.32 -3.50
CA THR A 166 -0.39 18.61 -2.81
C THR A 166 -1.36 17.43 -2.94
N LEU A 167 -1.54 16.90 -4.16
CA LEU A 167 -2.43 15.76 -4.39
C LEU A 167 -1.97 14.52 -3.60
N LYS A 168 -0.66 14.27 -3.55
CA LYS A 168 -0.09 13.16 -2.78
C LYS A 168 -0.42 13.27 -1.30
N LEU A 169 -0.14 14.42 -0.69
CA LEU A 169 -0.41 14.65 0.73
C LEU A 169 -1.89 14.48 1.06
N GLN A 170 -2.77 15.08 0.26
CA GLN A 170 -4.21 14.94 0.43
C GLN A 170 -4.69 13.49 0.27
N MET A 171 -4.15 12.74 -0.68
CA MET A 171 -4.45 11.31 -0.84
C MET A 171 -3.99 10.49 0.37
N CYS A 172 -2.81 10.76 0.90
CA CYS A 172 -2.32 10.08 2.09
C CYS A 172 -3.20 10.38 3.31
N GLU A 173 -3.61 11.64 3.50
CA GLU A 173 -4.51 12.06 4.57
C GLU A 173 -5.87 11.35 4.48
N GLU A 174 -6.51 11.33 3.30
CA GLU A 174 -7.76 10.63 3.08
C GLU A 174 -7.66 9.12 3.37
N LEU A 175 -6.58 8.48 2.91
CA LEU A 175 -6.33 7.07 3.19
C LEU A 175 -6.06 6.81 4.67
N PHE A 176 -5.38 7.73 5.33
CA PHE A 176 -5.04 7.63 6.74
C PHE A 176 -6.29 7.73 7.63
N GLU A 177 -7.20 8.67 7.33
CA GLU A 177 -8.42 8.92 8.08
C GLU A 177 -9.63 8.07 7.61
N ARG A 178 -9.44 7.24 6.58
CA ARG A 178 -10.54 6.43 6.01
C ARG A 178 -11.23 5.58 7.07
N ASP A 179 -12.55 5.77 7.21
CA ASP A 179 -13.40 4.96 8.06
C ASP A 179 -14.05 3.82 7.25
N TYR A 180 -13.64 2.59 7.53
CA TYR A 180 -14.19 1.41 6.87
C TYR A 180 -15.57 1.03 7.38
N THR A 181 -15.97 1.43 8.60
CA THR A 181 -17.30 1.14 9.15
C THR A 181 -18.37 1.92 8.41
N LEU A 182 -18.11 3.18 8.07
CA LEU A 182 -19.00 4.00 7.22
C LEU A 182 -19.19 3.42 5.82
N TRP A 183 -18.16 2.74 5.30
CA TRP A 183 -18.26 2.08 4.00
C TRP A 183 -19.19 0.86 4.04
N ASP A 184 -19.07 0.04 5.05
CA ASP A 184 -19.92 -1.14 5.23
C ASP A 184 -21.39 -0.73 5.39
N GLU A 185 -21.67 0.30 6.18
CA GLU A 185 -23.01 0.90 6.32
C GLU A 185 -23.56 1.43 5.00
N MET A 186 -22.76 2.17 4.23
CA MET A 186 -23.16 2.68 2.90
C MET A 186 -23.42 1.55 1.90
N MET A 187 -22.62 0.48 1.91
CA MET A 187 -22.82 -0.67 1.03
C MET A 187 -24.05 -1.47 1.40
N GLU A 188 -24.36 -1.63 2.68
CA GLU A 188 -25.61 -2.24 3.14
C GLU A 188 -26.84 -1.41 2.73
N GLU A 189 -26.78 -0.09 2.84
CA GLU A 189 -27.87 0.79 2.36
C GLU A 189 -28.08 0.69 0.84
N TYR A 190 -27.00 0.57 0.07
CA TYR A 190 -27.07 0.42 -1.38
C TYR A 190 -27.65 -0.93 -1.82
N GLN A 191 -27.37 -2.00 -1.06
CA GLN A 191 -27.93 -3.35 -1.32
C GLN A 191 -29.39 -3.49 -0.90
N ARG A 192 -29.92 -2.60 -0.03
CA ARG A 192 -31.31 -2.56 0.40
C ARG A 192 -32.24 -1.79 -0.54
N LYS A 193 -31.69 -1.08 -1.52
CA LYS A 193 -32.42 -0.33 -2.56
C LYS A 193 -32.48 -1.10 -3.88
#